data_02e8df012a0061c571b61d129f0dd4d6
#
_entry.id   02e8df012a0061c571b61d129f0dd4d6
#
_cell.length_a   1.000
_cell.length_b   1.000
_cell.length_c   1.000
_cell.angle_alpha   90.00
_cell.angle_beta   90.00
_cell.angle_gamma   90.00
#
_symmetry.space_group_name_H-M   'P 1'
#
loop_
_entity.id
_entity.type
_entity.pdbx_description
1 polymer ?
#
loop_
_entity_poly.entity_id
_entity_poly.type
_entity_poly.pdbx_seq_one_letter_code
_entity_poly.pdbx_strand_id
1 'polypeptide(L)'
;QWFGTARWTYNQCVDALEAKACKMNKKELRARHLNKEALSEFAWAMDTPYDVRDEAMNDLLKAIKAQRAKKVQVWSHYKYRSRKDNTQSIAVLKKHWGHKRGAYARIFSATHLEAEEPLPEALLCDSRLVRDRLGRYYLCMPQELEFRGDNQAPSTLQHSTISLDPGVRTFMTGYDADGLLCEWGAGDMGRVFRLCYAHDKLQSKWSQPHVRHRQRYKMKIAARRIRSKIRNLVDEMHKSLAKWLCENYHCVLLPSFDTSQMVRKGKRKLHTKTARAMLTWSHFRFRQRLLAKTREFPWCQVKIVDEAYTSKTCSGCGWMNHALGGSKVFSCPRCKWHCDRDANGARNILLRFLTNNNMRLEDVGSPSAGASPLG
;
A
#
# COMPACT_ATOMS: atom_id res chain seq x y z
N GLN A 1 -2.78 -22.65 17.19
CA GLN A 1 -3.87 -23.58 16.85
C GLN A 1 -4.95 -22.89 16.00
N TRP A 2 -5.69 -21.85 16.42
CA TRP A 2 -6.84 -21.25 15.73
C TRP A 2 -6.59 -20.81 14.28
N PHE A 3 -5.42 -20.22 13.98
CA PHE A 3 -5.05 -19.91 12.58
C PHE A 3 -4.91 -21.17 11.72
N GLY A 4 -4.45 -22.26 12.32
CA GLY A 4 -4.35 -23.55 11.66
C GLY A 4 -5.71 -24.11 11.30
N THR A 5 -6.60 -24.13 12.29
CA THR A 5 -7.99 -24.62 12.12
C THR A 5 -8.76 -23.77 11.12
N ALA A 6 -8.70 -22.42 11.23
CA ALA A 6 -9.37 -21.53 10.27
C ALA A 6 -8.91 -21.78 8.81
N ARG A 7 -7.60 -22.02 8.62
CA ARG A 7 -7.06 -22.36 7.30
C ARG A 7 -7.56 -23.74 6.83
N TRP A 8 -7.56 -24.71 7.72
CA TRP A 8 -8.06 -26.06 7.43
C TRP A 8 -9.54 -26.01 7.05
N THR A 9 -10.40 -25.37 7.85
CA THR A 9 -11.83 -25.21 7.56
C THR A 9 -12.07 -24.55 6.21
N TYR A 10 -11.33 -23.46 5.91
CA TYR A 10 -11.39 -22.80 4.61
C TYR A 10 -11.08 -23.77 3.47
N ASN A 11 -10.02 -24.58 3.62
CA ASN A 11 -9.58 -25.51 2.58
C ASN A 11 -10.57 -26.69 2.42
N GLN A 12 -11.15 -27.21 3.51
CA GLN A 12 -12.22 -28.22 3.43
C GLN A 12 -13.44 -27.68 2.66
N CYS A 13 -13.80 -26.41 2.86
CA CYS A 13 -14.87 -25.79 2.07
C CYS A 13 -14.47 -25.63 0.59
N VAL A 14 -13.20 -25.37 0.29
CA VAL A 14 -12.69 -25.35 -1.10
C VAL A 14 -12.83 -26.73 -1.72
N ASP A 15 -12.35 -27.78 -1.04
CA ASP A 15 -12.44 -29.17 -1.52
C ASP A 15 -13.87 -29.55 -1.87
N ALA A 16 -14.83 -29.24 -0.99
CA ALA A 16 -16.23 -29.54 -1.19
C ALA A 16 -16.84 -28.81 -2.40
N LEU A 17 -16.45 -27.58 -2.64
CA LEU A 17 -16.92 -26.78 -3.78
C LEU A 17 -16.27 -27.23 -5.10
N GLU A 18 -14.97 -27.56 -5.09
CA GLU A 18 -14.25 -28.11 -6.26
C GLU A 18 -14.82 -29.47 -6.68
N ALA A 19 -15.09 -30.34 -5.71
CA ALA A 19 -15.71 -31.62 -5.94
C ALA A 19 -17.20 -31.55 -6.30
N LYS A 20 -17.79 -30.32 -6.32
CA LYS A 20 -19.26 -30.12 -6.50
C LYS A 20 -20.12 -30.92 -5.51
N ALA A 21 -19.56 -31.25 -4.36
CA ALA A 21 -20.19 -32.07 -3.34
C ALA A 21 -21.26 -31.33 -2.52
N CYS A 22 -21.35 -29.99 -2.66
CA CYS A 22 -22.38 -29.16 -2.03
C CYS A 22 -22.61 -27.89 -2.84
N LYS A 23 -23.74 -27.22 -2.61
CA LYS A 23 -24.04 -25.92 -3.17
C LYS A 23 -23.22 -24.84 -2.44
N MET A 24 -22.93 -23.76 -3.14
CA MET A 24 -22.18 -22.62 -2.62
C MET A 24 -23.09 -21.75 -1.70
N ASN A 25 -23.53 -22.30 -0.59
CA ASN A 25 -24.31 -21.60 0.42
C ASN A 25 -23.84 -21.96 1.84
N LYS A 26 -24.14 -21.07 2.79
CA LYS A 26 -23.72 -21.23 4.18
C LYS A 26 -24.34 -22.46 4.86
N LYS A 27 -25.58 -22.79 4.55
CA LYS A 27 -26.32 -23.88 5.20
C LYS A 27 -25.64 -25.23 4.94
N GLU A 28 -25.37 -25.53 3.67
CA GLU A 28 -24.73 -26.78 3.29
C GLU A 28 -23.27 -26.90 3.75
N LEU A 29 -22.50 -25.82 3.61
CA LEU A 29 -21.11 -25.82 4.07
C LEU A 29 -21.01 -25.95 5.60
N ARG A 30 -21.93 -25.36 6.37
CA ARG A 30 -22.01 -25.52 7.83
C ARG A 30 -22.34 -26.96 8.21
N ALA A 31 -23.35 -27.52 7.59
CA ALA A 31 -23.76 -28.92 7.84
C ALA A 31 -22.60 -29.89 7.58
N ARG A 32 -21.78 -29.62 6.54
CA ARG A 32 -20.73 -30.53 6.10
C ARG A 32 -19.40 -30.38 6.85
N HIS A 33 -19.07 -29.16 7.31
CA HIS A 33 -17.71 -28.86 7.82
C HIS A 33 -17.65 -28.16 9.17
N LEU A 34 -18.78 -27.74 9.75
CA LEU A 34 -18.77 -26.96 10.98
C LEU A 34 -19.57 -27.58 12.12
N ASN A 35 -20.62 -28.31 11.83
CA ASN A 35 -21.47 -28.94 12.84
C ASN A 35 -20.73 -30.06 13.57
N LYS A 36 -21.14 -30.35 14.80
CA LYS A 36 -20.49 -31.37 15.66
C LYS A 36 -20.45 -32.75 15.00
N GLU A 37 -21.51 -33.13 14.35
CA GLU A 37 -21.63 -34.43 13.66
C GLU A 37 -20.59 -34.54 12.53
N ALA A 38 -20.44 -33.48 11.75
CA ALA A 38 -19.47 -33.38 10.64
C ALA A 38 -18.01 -33.36 11.11
N LEU A 39 -17.77 -33.02 12.36
CA LEU A 39 -16.43 -32.91 12.97
C LEU A 39 -16.09 -34.11 13.88
N SER A 40 -16.88 -35.18 13.88
CA SER A 40 -16.63 -36.36 14.72
C SER A 40 -15.22 -36.92 14.54
N GLU A 41 -14.74 -37.01 13.29
CA GLU A 41 -13.37 -37.46 12.97
C GLU A 41 -12.30 -36.41 13.20
N PHE A 42 -12.70 -35.14 13.35
CA PHE A 42 -11.77 -33.98 13.50
C PHE A 42 -12.02 -33.22 14.81
N ALA A 43 -12.21 -33.95 15.91
CA ALA A 43 -12.53 -33.39 17.24
C ALA A 43 -11.62 -32.23 17.65
N TRP A 44 -10.33 -32.27 17.28
CA TRP A 44 -9.37 -31.20 17.52
C TRP A 44 -9.77 -29.83 16.92
N ALA A 45 -10.61 -29.83 15.87
CA ALA A 45 -11.08 -28.59 15.26
C ALA A 45 -12.09 -27.88 16.16
N MET A 46 -12.76 -28.60 17.06
CA MET A 46 -13.72 -28.04 18.02
C MET A 46 -13.04 -27.21 19.13
N ASP A 47 -11.73 -27.40 19.39
CA ASP A 47 -10.95 -26.54 20.29
C ASP A 47 -10.87 -25.10 19.80
N THR A 48 -11.14 -24.86 18.52
CA THR A 48 -11.24 -23.52 17.94
C THR A 48 -12.71 -23.06 17.98
N PRO A 49 -13.00 -21.85 18.46
CA PRO A 49 -14.37 -21.33 18.54
C PRO A 49 -15.13 -21.47 17.22
N TYR A 50 -16.42 -21.76 17.32
CA TYR A 50 -17.29 -21.94 16.14
C TYR A 50 -17.21 -20.74 15.19
N ASP A 51 -17.34 -19.51 15.71
CA ASP A 51 -17.33 -18.30 14.90
C ASP A 51 -16.01 -18.07 14.15
N VAL A 52 -14.87 -18.51 14.67
CA VAL A 52 -13.58 -18.45 13.94
C VAL A 52 -13.60 -19.39 12.74
N ARG A 53 -14.21 -20.56 12.87
CA ARG A 53 -14.37 -21.53 11.79
C ARG A 53 -15.43 -21.07 10.78
N ASP A 54 -16.55 -20.54 11.25
CA ASP A 54 -17.63 -20.01 10.40
C ASP A 54 -17.17 -18.81 9.58
N GLU A 55 -16.42 -17.88 10.18
CA GLU A 55 -15.87 -16.74 9.44
C GLU A 55 -14.77 -17.15 8.45
N ALA A 56 -14.05 -18.24 8.68
CA ALA A 56 -13.14 -18.79 7.66
C ALA A 56 -13.88 -19.29 6.42
N MET A 57 -15.03 -19.95 6.59
CA MET A 57 -15.94 -20.32 5.49
C MET A 57 -16.55 -19.08 4.83
N ASN A 58 -17.01 -18.10 5.61
CA ASN A 58 -17.54 -16.84 5.10
C ASN A 58 -16.52 -16.07 4.26
N ASP A 59 -15.23 -16.10 4.62
CA ASP A 59 -14.13 -15.50 3.85
C ASP A 59 -14.05 -16.12 2.44
N LEU A 60 -14.24 -17.45 2.31
CA LEU A 60 -14.27 -18.11 1.00
C LEU A 60 -15.44 -17.61 0.17
N LEU A 61 -16.65 -17.60 0.74
CA LEU A 61 -17.85 -17.13 0.05
C LEU A 61 -17.75 -15.68 -0.38
N LYS A 62 -17.20 -14.79 0.49
CA LYS A 62 -16.90 -13.39 0.17
C LYS A 62 -15.90 -13.25 -0.98
N ALA A 63 -14.83 -14.07 -0.98
CA ALA A 63 -13.83 -14.06 -2.04
C ALA A 63 -14.39 -14.48 -3.39
N ILE A 64 -15.21 -15.53 -3.42
CA ILE A 64 -15.88 -16.00 -4.64
C ILE A 64 -16.86 -14.94 -5.16
N LYS A 65 -17.68 -14.35 -4.27
CA LYS A 65 -18.62 -13.27 -4.63
C LYS A 65 -17.89 -12.06 -5.21
N ALA A 66 -16.81 -11.62 -4.57
CA ALA A 66 -16.00 -10.49 -5.05
C ALA A 66 -15.35 -10.76 -6.40
N GLN A 67 -14.95 -12.01 -6.66
CA GLN A 67 -14.37 -12.38 -7.93
C GLN A 67 -15.41 -12.42 -9.07
N ARG A 68 -16.59 -12.97 -8.79
CA ARG A 68 -17.71 -12.96 -9.75
C ARG A 68 -18.14 -11.54 -10.12
N ALA A 69 -18.15 -10.63 -9.16
CA ALA A 69 -18.50 -9.23 -9.40
C ALA A 69 -17.52 -8.50 -10.34
N LYS A 70 -16.27 -8.96 -10.44
CA LYS A 70 -15.25 -8.35 -11.33
C LYS A 70 -15.44 -8.68 -12.81
N LYS A 71 -16.40 -9.52 -13.17
CA LYS A 71 -16.63 -9.99 -14.56
C LYS A 71 -15.36 -10.54 -15.25
N VAL A 72 -14.35 -10.92 -14.48
CA VAL A 72 -13.13 -11.55 -14.99
C VAL A 72 -13.43 -13.01 -15.26
N GLN A 73 -12.85 -13.52 -16.33
CA GLN A 73 -12.99 -14.90 -16.79
C GLN A 73 -12.98 -15.91 -15.62
N VAL A 74 -13.89 -16.88 -15.68
CA VAL A 74 -14.14 -17.90 -14.66
C VAL A 74 -12.83 -18.54 -14.20
N TRP A 75 -12.61 -18.59 -12.91
CA TRP A 75 -11.51 -19.37 -12.34
C TRP A 75 -11.67 -20.85 -12.71
N SER A 76 -10.60 -21.44 -13.14
CA SER A 76 -10.54 -22.88 -13.29
C SER A 76 -10.56 -23.60 -11.94
N HIS A 77 -10.00 -22.97 -10.89
CA HIS A 77 -9.90 -23.54 -9.54
C HIS A 77 -9.95 -22.47 -8.44
N TYR A 78 -10.49 -22.86 -7.26
CA TYR A 78 -10.46 -22.02 -6.07
C TYR A 78 -9.08 -22.07 -5.41
N LYS A 79 -8.64 -20.93 -4.85
CA LYS A 79 -7.33 -20.83 -4.23
C LYS A 79 -7.35 -21.35 -2.80
N TYR A 80 -6.53 -22.36 -2.51
CA TYR A 80 -6.26 -22.84 -1.16
C TYR A 80 -5.45 -21.85 -0.33
N ARG A 81 -5.72 -21.79 0.97
CA ARG A 81 -4.89 -21.07 1.94
C ARG A 81 -3.70 -21.95 2.36
N SER A 82 -2.53 -21.34 2.47
CA SER A 82 -1.28 -22.02 2.80
C SER A 82 -0.68 -21.47 4.09
N ARG A 83 0.02 -22.32 4.86
CA ARG A 83 0.86 -21.88 5.96
C ARG A 83 1.98 -20.93 5.49
N LYS A 84 2.30 -20.95 4.21
CA LYS A 84 3.31 -20.10 3.57
C LYS A 84 2.77 -18.75 3.10
N ASP A 85 1.47 -18.47 3.24
CA ASP A 85 0.89 -17.17 2.88
C ASP A 85 1.54 -16.04 3.69
N ASN A 86 1.57 -14.85 3.09
CA ASN A 86 2.25 -13.69 3.70
C ASN A 86 1.62 -13.28 5.02
N THR A 87 0.32 -13.42 5.10
CA THR A 87 -0.48 -13.13 6.29
C THR A 87 -1.53 -14.22 6.47
N GLN A 88 -1.84 -14.51 7.72
CA GLN A 88 -2.99 -15.31 8.09
C GLN A 88 -3.88 -14.47 9.00
N SER A 89 -5.18 -14.60 8.89
CA SER A 89 -6.11 -13.83 9.71
C SER A 89 -7.27 -14.70 10.20
N ILE A 90 -7.76 -14.39 11.39
CA ILE A 90 -9.01 -14.91 11.95
C ILE A 90 -9.90 -13.73 12.31
N ALA A 91 -11.21 -13.92 12.24
CA ALA A 91 -12.17 -12.93 12.66
C ALA A 91 -12.25 -12.87 14.20
N VAL A 92 -12.42 -11.67 14.72
CA VAL A 92 -12.72 -11.37 16.11
C VAL A 92 -14.04 -10.61 16.08
N LEU A 93 -15.14 -11.33 16.33
CA LEU A 93 -16.47 -10.74 16.25
C LEU A 93 -16.72 -9.84 17.47
N LYS A 94 -17.37 -8.69 17.25
CA LYS A 94 -17.74 -7.71 18.26
C LYS A 94 -18.43 -8.36 19.48
N LYS A 95 -19.35 -9.30 19.23
CA LYS A 95 -20.10 -10.01 20.29
C LYS A 95 -19.26 -10.81 21.29
N HIS A 96 -18.02 -11.15 20.90
CA HIS A 96 -17.07 -11.90 21.75
C HIS A 96 -16.01 -11.02 22.39
N TRP A 97 -16.04 -9.72 22.14
CA TRP A 97 -15.17 -8.76 22.77
C TRP A 97 -15.80 -8.22 24.04
N GLY A 98 -15.11 -8.30 25.15
CA GLY A 98 -15.58 -7.70 26.39
C GLY A 98 -15.15 -8.46 27.64
N HIS A 99 -15.41 -7.85 28.76
CA HIS A 99 -14.81 -8.06 30.06
C HIS A 99 -15.07 -9.42 30.71
N LYS A 100 -16.00 -10.22 30.26
CA LYS A 100 -16.37 -11.44 30.96
C LYS A 100 -16.33 -12.65 30.04
N ARG A 101 -15.24 -13.42 30.11
CA ARG A 101 -15.14 -14.82 29.70
C ARG A 101 -15.52 -15.18 28.25
N GLY A 102 -15.45 -14.28 27.29
CA GLY A 102 -15.62 -14.60 25.87
C GLY A 102 -14.48 -15.46 25.34
N ALA A 103 -14.72 -16.18 24.23
CA ALA A 103 -13.71 -17.04 23.59
C ALA A 103 -12.40 -16.31 23.28
N TYR A 104 -12.46 -15.02 23.04
CA TYR A 104 -11.30 -14.18 22.74
C TYR A 104 -10.58 -13.63 23.97
N ALA A 105 -11.24 -13.56 25.12
CA ALA A 105 -10.59 -13.20 26.38
C ALA A 105 -9.47 -14.20 26.71
N ARG A 106 -9.60 -15.46 26.31
CA ARG A 106 -8.54 -16.47 26.47
C ARG A 106 -7.28 -16.16 25.63
N ILE A 107 -7.38 -15.47 24.51
CA ILE A 107 -6.22 -15.08 23.71
C ILE A 107 -5.38 -14.05 24.47
N PHE A 108 -6.03 -13.08 25.12
CA PHE A 108 -5.36 -11.95 25.76
C PHE A 108 -5.05 -12.17 27.25
N SER A 109 -5.89 -12.93 27.95
CA SER A 109 -5.72 -13.14 29.40
C SER A 109 -5.06 -14.46 29.79
N ALA A 110 -5.31 -15.56 29.06
CA ALA A 110 -4.84 -16.89 29.46
C ALA A 110 -3.56 -17.35 28.75
N THR A 111 -3.09 -16.64 27.74
CA THR A 111 -1.93 -17.03 26.95
C THR A 111 -0.73 -16.11 27.11
N HIS A 112 -0.75 -15.20 28.08
CA HIS A 112 0.30 -14.17 28.28
C HIS A 112 0.61 -13.36 27.03
N LEU A 113 -0.37 -13.13 26.16
CA LEU A 113 -0.24 -12.21 25.04
C LEU A 113 -0.41 -10.79 25.59
N GLU A 114 0.68 -10.07 25.65
CA GLU A 114 0.70 -8.65 25.96
C GLU A 114 0.49 -7.86 24.68
N ALA A 115 -0.34 -6.82 24.73
CA ALA A 115 -0.49 -5.86 23.65
C ALA A 115 0.49 -4.71 23.89
N GLU A 116 1.22 -4.29 22.85
CA GLU A 116 2.10 -3.11 22.91
C GLU A 116 1.30 -1.81 23.06
N GLU A 117 0.05 -1.79 22.56
CA GLU A 117 -0.87 -0.68 22.66
C GLU A 117 -2.07 -1.05 23.55
N PRO A 118 -2.70 -0.08 24.26
CA PRO A 118 -3.89 -0.33 25.05
C PRO A 118 -5.00 -0.96 24.20
N LEU A 119 -5.58 -2.03 24.69
CA LEU A 119 -6.72 -2.66 24.04
C LEU A 119 -8.00 -1.87 24.36
N PRO A 120 -8.91 -1.68 23.40
CA PRO A 120 -10.15 -0.97 23.63
C PRO A 120 -11.07 -1.77 24.56
N GLU A 121 -11.86 -1.08 25.35
CA GLU A 121 -12.87 -1.72 26.22
C GLU A 121 -13.96 -2.43 25.41
N ALA A 122 -14.31 -1.88 24.25
CA ALA A 122 -15.29 -2.44 23.33
C ALA A 122 -14.82 -2.32 21.87
N LEU A 123 -15.30 -3.22 21.01
CA LEU A 123 -15.13 -3.10 19.57
C LEU A 123 -16.37 -2.46 18.95
N LEU A 124 -16.18 -1.48 18.08
CA LEU A 124 -17.27 -0.87 17.30
C LEU A 124 -17.79 -1.85 16.23
N CYS A 125 -16.88 -2.59 15.59
CA CYS A 125 -17.16 -3.53 14.51
C CYS A 125 -16.39 -4.83 14.69
N ASP A 126 -16.77 -5.83 13.90
CA ASP A 126 -15.98 -7.06 13.78
C ASP A 126 -14.55 -6.75 13.31
N SER A 127 -13.60 -7.27 14.03
CA SER A 127 -12.18 -7.02 13.87
C SER A 127 -11.43 -8.26 13.37
N ARG A 128 -10.14 -8.13 13.10
CA ARG A 128 -9.33 -9.26 12.68
C ARG A 128 -8.01 -9.34 13.44
N LEU A 129 -7.72 -10.52 13.97
CA LEU A 129 -6.37 -10.83 14.43
C LEU A 129 -5.56 -11.37 13.25
N VAL A 130 -4.48 -10.68 12.92
CA VAL A 130 -3.63 -10.97 11.77
C VAL A 130 -2.26 -11.43 12.26
N ARG A 131 -1.75 -12.53 11.70
CA ARG A 131 -0.39 -13.01 11.93
C ARG A 131 0.43 -12.83 10.66
N ASP A 132 1.57 -12.15 10.75
CA ASP A 132 2.51 -12.02 9.64
C ASP A 132 3.48 -13.23 9.52
N ARG A 133 4.32 -13.22 8.47
CA ARG A 133 5.34 -14.28 8.25
C ARG A 133 6.48 -14.29 9.26
N LEU A 134 6.65 -13.22 10.02
CA LEU A 134 7.65 -13.14 11.11
C LEU A 134 7.10 -13.63 12.45
N GLY A 135 5.82 -14.01 12.47
CA GLY A 135 5.14 -14.47 13.68
C GLY A 135 4.60 -13.35 14.56
N ARG A 136 4.61 -12.10 14.10
CA ARG A 136 4.03 -10.96 14.81
C ARG A 136 2.52 -10.96 14.62
N TYR A 137 1.80 -10.52 15.65
CA TYR A 137 0.35 -10.45 15.67
C TYR A 137 -0.10 -9.00 15.68
N TYR A 138 -1.19 -8.71 14.98
CA TYR A 138 -1.81 -7.40 14.90
C TYR A 138 -3.31 -7.55 15.04
N LEU A 139 -3.93 -6.79 15.95
CA LEU A 139 -5.37 -6.65 16.01
C LEU A 139 -5.77 -5.49 15.10
N CYS A 140 -6.46 -5.78 14.00
CA CYS A 140 -6.94 -4.79 13.04
C CYS A 140 -8.40 -4.47 13.39
N MET A 141 -8.63 -3.31 13.95
CA MET A 141 -9.95 -2.83 14.38
C MET A 141 -10.42 -1.75 13.40
N PRO A 142 -11.57 -1.94 12.73
CA PRO A 142 -12.21 -0.85 11.99
C PRO A 142 -12.64 0.25 12.96
N GLN A 143 -12.40 1.49 12.58
CA GLN A 143 -12.87 2.68 13.31
C GLN A 143 -13.66 3.55 12.35
N GLU A 144 -14.59 4.33 12.89
CA GLU A 144 -15.25 5.36 12.11
C GLU A 144 -14.25 6.45 11.71
N LEU A 145 -14.49 7.03 10.56
CA LEU A 145 -13.70 8.14 10.07
C LEU A 145 -14.19 9.42 10.77
N GLU A 146 -13.45 9.84 11.79
CA GLU A 146 -13.74 11.08 12.49
C GLU A 146 -13.01 12.24 11.83
N PHE A 147 -13.73 13.31 11.55
CA PHE A 147 -13.14 14.59 11.17
C PHE A 147 -12.65 15.28 12.45
N ARG A 148 -11.36 15.21 12.71
CA ARG A 148 -10.74 15.86 13.85
C ARG A 148 -10.68 17.37 13.62
N GLY A 149 -10.66 18.18 14.70
CA GLY A 149 -10.42 19.61 14.61
C GLY A 149 -9.14 19.97 13.86
N ASP A 150 -8.07 19.18 14.06
CA ASP A 150 -6.78 19.32 13.37
C ASP A 150 -6.88 19.07 11.85
N ASN A 151 -7.96 18.46 11.38
CA ASN A 151 -8.22 18.22 9.97
C ASN A 151 -9.10 19.31 9.34
N GLN A 152 -9.28 20.46 9.98
CA GLN A 152 -9.95 21.61 9.40
C GLN A 152 -9.00 22.36 8.46
N ALA A 153 -9.51 22.75 7.29
CA ALA A 153 -8.70 23.55 6.36
C ALA A 153 -8.39 24.91 6.99
N PRO A 154 -7.11 25.29 7.12
CA PRO A 154 -6.77 26.67 7.42
C PRO A 154 -7.35 27.59 6.34
N SER A 155 -7.88 28.74 6.72
CA SER A 155 -8.44 29.73 5.79
C SER A 155 -7.43 30.18 4.70
N THR A 156 -6.14 30.05 4.99
CA THR A 156 -5.02 30.37 4.10
C THR A 156 -4.79 29.35 2.97
N LEU A 157 -5.38 28.14 3.02
CA LEU A 157 -5.12 27.08 2.04
C LEU A 157 -6.15 26.97 0.91
N GLN A 158 -7.12 27.90 0.80
CA GLN A 158 -8.28 27.76 -0.10
C GLN A 158 -7.93 27.53 -1.57
N HIS A 159 -6.74 27.94 -2.04
CA HIS A 159 -6.34 27.79 -3.45
C HIS A 159 -4.97 27.16 -3.65
N SER A 160 -4.31 26.67 -2.60
CA SER A 160 -2.97 26.10 -2.73
C SER A 160 -2.96 24.81 -3.54
N THR A 161 -2.14 24.78 -4.57
CA THR A 161 -1.98 23.62 -5.45
C THR A 161 -0.51 23.22 -5.54
N ILE A 162 -0.23 21.94 -5.36
CA ILE A 162 1.09 21.35 -5.59
C ILE A 162 1.05 20.30 -6.69
N SER A 163 2.05 20.32 -7.56
CA SER A 163 2.30 19.31 -8.57
C SER A 163 3.42 18.36 -8.12
N LEU A 164 3.29 17.08 -8.41
CA LEU A 164 4.23 16.05 -7.98
C LEU A 164 4.84 15.36 -9.20
N ASP A 165 6.16 15.23 -9.25
CA ASP A 165 6.89 14.42 -10.23
C ASP A 165 7.48 13.17 -9.56
N PRO A 166 6.99 11.95 -9.91
CA PRO A 166 7.49 10.69 -9.34
C PRO A 166 8.83 10.30 -9.95
N GLY A 167 9.86 10.21 -9.11
CA GLY A 167 11.22 9.89 -9.52
C GLY A 167 11.72 8.51 -9.08
N VAL A 168 12.95 8.21 -9.47
CA VAL A 168 13.69 7.00 -9.08
C VAL A 168 14.78 7.32 -8.07
N ARG A 169 15.51 8.43 -8.26
CA ARG A 169 16.58 8.89 -7.36
C ARG A 169 15.97 9.57 -6.14
N THR A 170 15.11 10.53 -6.37
CA THR A 170 14.17 11.14 -5.43
C THR A 170 12.84 10.43 -5.59
N PHE A 171 12.17 10.10 -4.51
CA PHE A 171 10.88 9.40 -4.58
C PHE A 171 9.81 10.27 -5.22
N MET A 172 9.76 11.54 -4.78
CA MET A 172 8.80 12.52 -5.26
C MET A 172 9.43 13.91 -5.21
N THR A 173 9.27 14.69 -6.27
CA THR A 173 9.60 16.10 -6.30
C THR A 173 8.30 16.89 -6.43
N GLY A 174 8.07 17.85 -5.55
CA GLY A 174 6.90 18.71 -5.54
C GLY A 174 7.24 20.13 -5.92
N TYR A 175 6.37 20.76 -6.70
CA TYR A 175 6.45 22.19 -7.03
C TYR A 175 5.06 22.81 -6.87
N ASP A 176 4.96 23.88 -6.10
CA ASP A 176 3.69 24.55 -5.90
C ASP A 176 3.57 25.87 -6.71
N ALA A 177 2.40 26.48 -6.63
CA ALA A 177 2.12 27.71 -7.35
C ALA A 177 2.85 28.92 -6.79
N ASP A 178 3.28 28.86 -5.52
CA ASP A 178 4.05 29.94 -4.83
C ASP A 178 5.55 29.81 -5.08
N GLY A 179 5.98 28.82 -5.85
CA GLY A 179 7.37 28.61 -6.23
C GLY A 179 8.17 27.70 -5.30
N LEU A 180 7.54 27.12 -4.28
CA LEU A 180 8.20 26.21 -3.36
C LEU A 180 8.55 24.88 -4.06
N LEU A 181 9.82 24.48 -3.94
CA LEU A 181 10.31 23.18 -4.41
C LEU A 181 10.58 22.27 -3.23
N CYS A 182 9.98 21.07 -3.23
CA CYS A 182 10.15 20.08 -2.18
C CYS A 182 10.62 18.75 -2.75
N GLU A 183 11.50 18.05 -2.03
CA GLU A 183 11.99 16.72 -2.40
C GLU A 183 11.78 15.72 -1.26
N TRP A 184 11.22 14.54 -1.56
CA TRP A 184 11.05 13.45 -0.60
C TRP A 184 11.78 12.20 -1.04
N GLY A 185 12.49 11.57 -0.10
CA GLY A 185 13.28 10.39 -0.35
C GLY A 185 14.57 10.65 -1.14
N ALA A 186 15.04 11.90 -1.21
CA ALA A 186 16.33 12.24 -1.78
C ALA A 186 17.46 11.57 -0.99
N GLY A 187 18.29 10.77 -1.66
CA GLY A 187 19.37 10.01 -1.02
C GLY A 187 18.95 8.70 -0.30
N ASP A 188 17.69 8.53 0.05
CA ASP A 188 17.19 7.34 0.77
C ASP A 188 17.30 6.04 -0.05
N MET A 189 17.27 6.14 -1.37
CA MET A 189 17.44 4.96 -2.24
C MET A 189 18.77 4.25 -1.99
N GLY A 190 19.83 4.96 -1.63
CA GLY A 190 21.11 4.37 -1.25
C GLY A 190 21.01 3.44 -0.03
N ARG A 191 20.27 3.87 1.00
CA ARG A 191 19.96 3.08 2.20
C ARG A 191 19.12 1.84 1.84
N VAL A 192 18.10 2.01 1.04
CA VAL A 192 17.22 0.93 0.57
C VAL A 192 18.01 -0.07 -0.28
N PHE A 193 18.90 0.38 -1.17
CA PHE A 193 19.75 -0.50 -1.96
C PHE A 193 20.72 -1.32 -1.13
N ARG A 194 21.33 -0.76 -0.07
CA ARG A 194 22.17 -1.54 0.85
C ARG A 194 21.39 -2.69 1.48
N LEU A 195 20.16 -2.45 1.90
CA LEU A 195 19.28 -3.51 2.42
C LEU A 195 18.90 -4.53 1.33
N CYS A 196 18.58 -4.06 0.14
CA CYS A 196 18.31 -4.95 -1.01
C CYS A 196 19.52 -5.84 -1.33
N TYR A 197 20.73 -5.29 -1.31
CA TYR A 197 21.96 -6.04 -1.55
C TYR A 197 22.21 -7.09 -0.46
N ALA A 198 21.99 -6.73 0.83
CA ALA A 198 22.10 -7.68 1.93
C ALA A 198 21.08 -8.83 1.79
N HIS A 199 19.84 -8.51 1.36
CA HIS A 199 18.84 -9.53 1.04
C HIS A 199 19.31 -10.47 -0.07
N ASP A 200 19.85 -9.94 -1.15
CA ASP A 200 20.31 -10.74 -2.31
C ASP A 200 21.48 -11.63 -1.95
N LYS A 201 22.43 -11.13 -1.14
CA LYS A 201 23.53 -11.96 -0.58
C LYS A 201 22.99 -13.16 0.19
N LEU A 202 21.99 -12.95 1.05
CA LEU A 202 21.35 -14.04 1.77
C LEU A 202 20.66 -14.99 0.79
N GLN A 203 19.97 -14.47 -0.20
CA GLN A 203 19.27 -15.27 -1.21
C GLN A 203 20.24 -16.15 -1.98
N SER A 204 21.34 -15.61 -2.46
CA SER A 204 22.39 -16.35 -3.15
C SER A 204 22.94 -17.48 -2.28
N LYS A 205 23.25 -17.18 -1.00
CA LYS A 205 23.80 -18.19 -0.07
C LYS A 205 22.84 -19.35 0.18
N TRP A 206 21.55 -19.08 0.50
CA TRP A 206 20.63 -20.19 0.80
C TRP A 206 20.20 -20.99 -0.44
N SER A 207 20.40 -20.46 -1.65
CA SER A 207 20.10 -21.17 -2.87
C SER A 207 21.13 -22.24 -3.23
N GLN A 208 22.28 -22.25 -2.56
CA GLN A 208 23.33 -23.23 -2.82
C GLN A 208 22.89 -24.63 -2.35
N PRO A 209 23.19 -25.70 -3.14
CA PRO A 209 22.75 -27.08 -2.84
C PRO A 209 23.24 -27.58 -1.50
N HIS A 210 24.50 -27.30 -1.15
CA HIS A 210 25.19 -27.80 0.03
C HIS A 210 24.75 -27.16 1.36
N VAL A 211 23.89 -26.12 1.33
CA VAL A 211 23.46 -25.44 2.55
C VAL A 211 22.46 -26.30 3.31
N ARG A 212 22.79 -26.62 4.57
CA ARG A 212 21.97 -27.42 5.49
C ARG A 212 20.60 -26.76 5.71
N HIS A 213 19.53 -27.56 5.85
CA HIS A 213 18.15 -27.08 6.01
C HIS A 213 18.01 -26.05 7.14
N ARG A 214 18.61 -26.28 8.32
CA ARG A 214 18.56 -25.37 9.46
C ARG A 214 19.20 -24.00 9.17
N GLN A 215 20.34 -23.99 8.47
CA GLN A 215 21.01 -22.74 8.05
C GLN A 215 20.20 -22.00 7.01
N ARG A 216 19.68 -22.71 6.00
CA ARG A 216 18.78 -22.17 4.98
C ARG A 216 17.55 -21.51 5.61
N TYR A 217 16.95 -22.15 6.61
CA TYR A 217 15.81 -21.60 7.35
C TYR A 217 16.18 -20.29 8.07
N LYS A 218 17.30 -20.26 8.81
CA LYS A 218 17.78 -19.03 9.49
C LYS A 218 18.01 -17.88 8.52
N MET A 219 18.67 -18.14 7.38
CA MET A 219 18.91 -17.13 6.35
C MET A 219 17.60 -16.59 5.74
N LYS A 220 16.60 -17.45 5.50
CA LYS A 220 15.28 -17.05 5.02
C LYS A 220 14.54 -16.16 6.04
N ILE A 221 14.67 -16.42 7.33
CA ILE A 221 14.11 -15.55 8.38
C ILE A 221 14.82 -14.18 8.38
N ALA A 222 16.16 -14.16 8.34
CA ALA A 222 16.93 -12.92 8.26
C ALA A 222 16.53 -12.09 7.02
N ALA A 223 16.43 -12.73 5.86
CA ALA A 223 15.96 -12.06 4.63
C ALA A 223 14.53 -11.50 4.73
N ARG A 224 13.62 -12.21 5.41
CA ARG A 224 12.27 -11.70 5.67
C ARG A 224 12.30 -10.46 6.58
N ARG A 225 13.16 -10.42 7.59
CA ARG A 225 13.35 -9.24 8.45
C ARG A 225 13.85 -8.05 7.65
N ILE A 226 14.85 -8.24 6.78
CA ILE A 226 15.35 -7.19 5.89
C ILE A 226 14.23 -6.67 4.97
N ARG A 227 13.47 -7.57 4.35
CA ARG A 227 12.35 -7.19 3.48
C ARG A 227 11.26 -6.42 4.23
N SER A 228 10.98 -6.81 5.48
CA SER A 228 10.06 -6.06 6.36
C SER A 228 10.59 -4.66 6.64
N LYS A 229 11.90 -4.52 6.95
CA LYS A 229 12.54 -3.21 7.18
C LYS A 229 12.46 -2.30 5.96
N ILE A 230 12.74 -2.83 4.74
CA ILE A 230 12.59 -2.07 3.49
C ILE A 230 11.15 -1.58 3.35
N ARG A 231 10.17 -2.47 3.55
CA ARG A 231 8.75 -2.12 3.44
C ARG A 231 8.37 -1.04 4.45
N ASN A 232 8.78 -1.17 5.70
CA ASN A 232 8.44 -0.20 6.74
C ASN A 232 9.02 1.19 6.43
N LEU A 233 10.26 1.27 5.93
CA LEU A 233 10.87 2.54 5.52
C LEU A 233 10.08 3.22 4.39
N VAL A 234 9.71 2.46 3.36
CA VAL A 234 8.90 2.99 2.25
C VAL A 234 7.48 3.34 2.71
N ASP A 235 6.89 2.51 3.58
CA ASP A 235 5.54 2.73 4.10
C ASP A 235 5.47 3.97 4.98
N GLU A 236 6.49 4.22 5.79
CA GLU A 236 6.59 5.40 6.65
C GLU A 236 6.71 6.68 5.80
N MET A 237 7.62 6.69 4.84
CA MET A 237 7.75 7.81 3.91
C MET A 237 6.43 8.11 3.18
N HIS A 238 5.73 7.08 2.70
CA HIS A 238 4.42 7.25 2.04
C HIS A 238 3.38 7.87 2.96
N LYS A 239 3.33 7.42 4.22
CA LYS A 239 2.35 7.92 5.20
C LYS A 239 2.63 9.37 5.58
N SER A 240 3.90 9.68 5.88
CA SER A 240 4.33 11.03 6.25
C SER A 240 4.07 12.01 5.10
N LEU A 241 4.45 11.64 3.87
CA LEU A 241 4.19 12.48 2.70
C LEU A 241 2.70 12.66 2.43
N ALA A 242 1.90 11.59 2.47
CA ALA A 242 0.47 11.68 2.23
C ALA A 242 -0.24 12.57 3.27
N LYS A 243 0.18 12.47 4.55
CA LYS A 243 -0.33 13.33 5.61
C LYS A 243 0.05 14.79 5.35
N TRP A 244 1.33 15.07 5.13
CA TRP A 244 1.84 16.41 4.89
C TRP A 244 1.16 17.10 3.69
N LEU A 245 0.97 16.37 2.58
CA LEU A 245 0.26 16.90 1.41
C LEU A 245 -1.18 17.30 1.73
N CYS A 246 -1.91 16.45 2.47
CA CYS A 246 -3.29 16.72 2.84
C CYS A 246 -3.42 17.88 3.86
N GLU A 247 -2.41 18.10 4.71
CA GLU A 247 -2.41 19.18 5.70
C GLU A 247 -2.06 20.55 5.09
N ASN A 248 -1.31 20.56 3.97
CA ASN A 248 -0.75 21.78 3.43
C ASN A 248 -1.35 22.23 2.10
N TYR A 249 -2.10 21.36 1.38
CA TYR A 249 -2.59 21.69 0.05
C TYR A 249 -4.05 21.35 -0.15
N HIS A 250 -4.76 22.25 -0.84
CA HIS A 250 -6.13 22.00 -1.29
C HIS A 250 -6.17 21.06 -2.51
N CYS A 251 -5.23 21.21 -3.43
CA CYS A 251 -5.17 20.41 -4.64
C CYS A 251 -3.78 19.79 -4.84
N VAL A 252 -3.73 18.47 -5.01
CA VAL A 252 -2.51 17.72 -5.31
C VAL A 252 -2.60 17.13 -6.70
N LEU A 253 -1.74 17.58 -7.60
CA LEU A 253 -1.62 17.08 -8.96
C LEU A 253 -0.64 15.91 -8.98
N LEU A 254 -1.16 14.70 -9.22
CA LEU A 254 -0.34 13.48 -9.24
C LEU A 254 -0.41 12.82 -10.62
N PRO A 255 0.72 12.58 -11.30
CA PRO A 255 0.75 11.85 -12.55
C PRO A 255 0.25 10.41 -12.42
N SER A 256 -0.26 9.87 -13.52
CA SER A 256 -0.71 8.47 -13.59
C SER A 256 0.42 7.47 -13.35
N PHE A 257 1.64 7.77 -13.75
CA PHE A 257 2.91 7.06 -13.56
C PHE A 257 2.77 5.52 -13.50
N ASP A 258 2.53 4.90 -14.65
CA ASP A 258 2.30 3.46 -14.75
C ASP A 258 3.62 2.66 -14.71
N THR A 259 4.13 2.45 -13.50
CA THR A 259 5.35 1.67 -13.26
C THR A 259 5.25 0.22 -13.76
N SER A 260 4.04 -0.35 -13.82
CA SER A 260 3.85 -1.75 -14.21
C SER A 260 4.24 -1.98 -15.67
N GLN A 261 3.88 -1.04 -16.55
CA GLN A 261 4.25 -1.08 -17.96
C GLN A 261 5.73 -0.76 -18.16
N MET A 262 6.25 0.26 -17.46
CA MET A 262 7.65 0.70 -17.58
C MET A 262 8.67 -0.41 -17.21
N VAL A 263 8.35 -1.24 -16.22
CA VAL A 263 9.24 -2.29 -15.73
C VAL A 263 9.01 -3.67 -16.35
N ARG A 264 8.07 -3.82 -17.27
CA ARG A 264 7.68 -5.10 -17.86
C ARG A 264 8.86 -5.75 -18.59
N LYS A 265 9.25 -6.93 -18.12
CA LYS A 265 10.37 -7.70 -18.68
C LYS A 265 10.11 -7.99 -20.17
N GLY A 266 11.11 -7.77 -21.01
CA GLY A 266 11.00 -7.95 -22.47
C GLY A 266 10.63 -6.69 -23.26
N LYS A 267 9.95 -5.71 -22.67
CA LYS A 267 9.60 -4.44 -23.33
C LYS A 267 10.30 -3.21 -22.73
N ARG A 268 10.92 -3.35 -21.55
CA ARG A 268 11.55 -2.23 -20.85
C ARG A 268 12.87 -1.80 -21.51
N LYS A 269 13.00 -0.49 -21.67
CA LYS A 269 14.28 0.17 -22.03
C LYS A 269 15.10 0.52 -20.75
N LEU A 270 14.52 0.36 -19.56
CA LEU A 270 15.12 0.73 -18.29
C LEU A 270 16.13 -0.31 -17.81
N HIS A 271 17.25 0.18 -17.27
CA HIS A 271 18.24 -0.66 -16.62
C HIS A 271 17.63 -1.41 -15.40
N THR A 272 18.13 -2.62 -15.13
CA THR A 272 17.60 -3.50 -14.06
C THR A 272 17.59 -2.83 -12.68
N LYS A 273 18.62 -2.04 -12.36
CA LYS A 273 18.71 -1.29 -11.09
C LYS A 273 17.61 -0.24 -10.97
N THR A 274 17.33 0.51 -12.04
CA THR A 274 16.25 1.50 -12.12
C THR A 274 14.87 0.85 -11.95
N ALA A 275 14.62 -0.24 -12.70
CA ALA A 275 13.36 -0.98 -12.58
C ALA A 275 13.14 -1.52 -11.15
N ARG A 276 14.20 -1.99 -10.50
CA ARG A 276 14.14 -2.44 -9.10
C ARG A 276 13.82 -1.29 -8.15
N ALA A 277 14.41 -0.11 -8.34
CA ALA A 277 14.11 1.07 -7.54
C ALA A 277 12.64 1.47 -7.68
N MET A 278 12.10 1.57 -8.89
CA MET A 278 10.69 1.87 -9.14
C MET A 278 9.76 0.89 -8.44
N LEU A 279 10.03 -0.41 -8.53
CA LEU A 279 9.25 -1.45 -7.84
C LEU A 279 9.35 -1.35 -6.31
N THR A 280 10.49 -0.93 -5.79
CA THR A 280 10.72 -0.78 -4.35
C THR A 280 9.99 0.45 -3.82
N TRP A 281 10.03 1.57 -4.52
CA TRP A 281 9.29 2.79 -4.20
C TRP A 281 7.77 2.59 -4.20
N SER A 282 7.24 1.71 -5.06
CA SER A 282 5.81 1.34 -5.09
C SER A 282 4.88 2.57 -5.26
N HIS A 283 5.12 3.41 -6.28
CA HIS A 283 4.35 4.64 -6.55
C HIS A 283 2.84 4.41 -6.63
N PHE A 284 2.39 3.31 -7.23
CA PHE A 284 0.97 2.95 -7.24
C PHE A 284 0.40 2.82 -5.82
N ARG A 285 1.16 2.23 -4.90
CA ARG A 285 0.74 2.08 -3.50
C ARG A 285 0.70 3.42 -2.77
N PHE A 286 1.62 4.32 -3.09
CA PHE A 286 1.58 5.70 -2.61
C PHE A 286 0.29 6.39 -3.07
N ARG A 287 -0.04 6.33 -4.37
CA ARG A 287 -1.29 6.89 -4.91
C ARG A 287 -2.52 6.37 -4.15
N GLN A 288 -2.60 5.04 -3.91
CA GLN A 288 -3.71 4.47 -3.14
C GLN A 288 -3.78 4.99 -1.71
N ARG A 289 -2.63 5.20 -1.07
CA ARG A 289 -2.55 5.76 0.28
C ARG A 289 -2.95 7.22 0.33
N LEU A 290 -2.47 8.01 -0.62
CA LEU A 290 -2.84 9.41 -0.71
C LEU A 290 -4.36 9.56 -0.93
N LEU A 291 -4.93 8.82 -1.87
CA LEU A 291 -6.38 8.80 -2.09
C LEU A 291 -7.19 8.30 -0.88
N ALA A 292 -6.62 7.39 -0.08
CA ALA A 292 -7.25 6.98 1.17
C ALA A 292 -7.14 8.06 2.24
N LYS A 293 -6.01 8.79 2.28
CA LYS A 293 -5.76 9.84 3.27
C LYS A 293 -6.64 11.06 3.05
N THR A 294 -6.94 11.44 1.79
CA THR A 294 -7.86 12.56 1.51
C THR A 294 -9.27 12.36 2.09
N ARG A 295 -9.67 11.14 2.40
CA ARG A 295 -10.96 10.91 3.09
C ARG A 295 -10.99 11.48 4.51
N GLU A 296 -9.83 11.63 5.14
CA GLU A 296 -9.69 12.26 6.46
C GLU A 296 -9.57 13.80 6.35
N PHE A 297 -9.32 14.33 5.13
CA PHE A 297 -9.10 15.75 4.84
C PHE A 297 -10.03 16.18 3.70
N PRO A 298 -11.29 16.49 3.97
CA PRO A 298 -12.33 16.72 2.94
C PRO A 298 -12.02 17.85 1.97
N TRP A 299 -11.20 18.82 2.38
CA TRP A 299 -10.78 19.94 1.53
C TRP A 299 -9.69 19.59 0.54
N CYS A 300 -8.91 18.52 0.79
CA CYS A 300 -7.80 18.13 -0.07
C CYS A 300 -8.28 17.22 -1.21
N GLN A 301 -8.05 17.67 -2.43
CA GLN A 301 -8.39 16.93 -3.65
C GLN A 301 -7.13 16.42 -4.36
N VAL A 302 -7.13 15.18 -4.78
CA VAL A 302 -6.07 14.62 -5.63
C VAL A 302 -6.58 14.50 -7.07
N LYS A 303 -5.94 15.23 -7.99
CA LYS A 303 -6.23 15.16 -9.42
C LYS A 303 -5.16 14.33 -10.11
N ILE A 304 -5.57 13.28 -10.82
CA ILE A 304 -4.67 12.49 -11.65
C ILE A 304 -4.49 13.19 -12.98
N VAL A 305 -3.23 13.54 -13.30
CA VAL A 305 -2.87 14.34 -14.46
C VAL A 305 -2.00 13.56 -15.45
N ASP A 306 -1.96 14.03 -16.70
CA ASP A 306 -1.05 13.50 -17.70
C ASP A 306 0.32 14.19 -17.61
N GLU A 307 1.37 13.37 -17.62
CA GLU A 307 2.77 13.81 -17.51
C GLU A 307 3.52 13.78 -18.86
N ALA A 308 2.85 13.51 -19.97
CA ALA A 308 3.51 13.36 -21.27
C ALA A 308 4.37 14.59 -21.60
N TYR A 309 5.65 14.35 -21.91
CA TYR A 309 6.65 15.36 -22.30
C TYR A 309 7.05 16.39 -21.22
N THR A 310 6.53 16.38 -20.02
CA THR A 310 6.81 17.38 -18.98
C THR A 310 8.30 17.45 -18.63
N SER A 311 8.99 16.33 -18.53
CA SER A 311 10.44 16.29 -18.28
C SER A 311 11.33 16.73 -19.44
N LYS A 312 10.78 16.81 -20.67
CA LYS A 312 11.51 17.24 -21.87
C LYS A 312 11.26 18.69 -22.24
N THR A 313 10.20 19.29 -21.79
CA THR A 313 9.80 20.66 -22.08
C THR A 313 10.53 21.62 -21.14
N CYS A 314 11.04 22.72 -21.66
CA CYS A 314 11.62 23.79 -20.85
C CYS A 314 10.51 24.56 -20.13
N SER A 315 10.54 24.61 -18.81
CA SER A 315 9.56 25.35 -18.02
C SER A 315 9.67 26.88 -18.13
N GLY A 316 10.77 27.38 -18.69
CA GLY A 316 10.98 28.81 -18.93
C GLY A 316 10.45 29.32 -20.28
N CYS A 317 10.63 28.55 -21.37
CA CYS A 317 10.27 29.03 -22.71
C CYS A 317 9.40 28.06 -23.53
N GLY A 318 8.97 26.92 -22.97
CA GLY A 318 8.14 25.94 -23.64
C GLY A 318 8.85 25.08 -24.71
N TRP A 319 10.14 25.30 -24.98
CA TRP A 319 10.86 24.52 -25.99
C TRP A 319 11.07 23.07 -25.57
N MET A 320 10.86 22.13 -26.48
CA MET A 320 10.96 20.70 -26.21
C MET A 320 12.35 20.15 -26.59
N ASN A 321 13.11 19.66 -25.61
CA ASN A 321 14.40 19.06 -25.80
C ASN A 321 14.26 17.55 -26.10
N HIS A 322 14.31 17.18 -27.37
CA HIS A 322 14.23 15.78 -27.81
C HIS A 322 15.52 14.99 -27.52
N ALA A 323 16.64 15.68 -27.39
CA ALA A 323 17.95 15.08 -27.11
C ALA A 323 18.25 14.93 -25.60
N LEU A 324 17.25 15.17 -24.73
CA LEU A 324 17.41 15.06 -23.28
C LEU A 324 17.76 13.61 -22.89
N GLY A 325 19.01 13.40 -22.45
CA GLY A 325 19.51 12.11 -21.99
C GLY A 325 19.11 11.81 -20.54
N GLY A 326 19.96 11.05 -19.82
CA GLY A 326 19.79 10.70 -18.41
C GLY A 326 20.33 11.72 -17.40
N SER A 327 20.69 12.94 -17.84
CA SER A 327 21.23 14.00 -16.98
C SER A 327 20.27 14.38 -15.86
N LYS A 328 20.80 14.72 -14.69
CA LYS A 328 20.04 15.28 -13.59
C LYS A 328 19.73 16.77 -13.83
N VAL A 329 20.60 17.48 -14.56
CA VAL A 329 20.42 18.88 -14.91
C VAL A 329 19.70 18.98 -16.25
N PHE A 330 18.61 19.74 -16.27
CA PHE A 330 17.94 20.16 -17.49
C PHE A 330 18.61 21.44 -17.98
N SER A 331 19.04 21.46 -19.26
CA SER A 331 19.61 22.62 -19.92
C SER A 331 18.83 22.90 -21.20
N CYS A 332 18.28 24.09 -21.34
CA CYS A 332 17.57 24.50 -22.53
C CYS A 332 18.54 25.09 -23.57
N PRO A 333 18.67 24.51 -24.76
CA PRO A 333 19.52 25.07 -25.80
C PRO A 333 19.00 26.39 -26.37
N ARG A 334 17.67 26.65 -26.26
CA ARG A 334 17.03 27.86 -26.80
C ARG A 334 17.20 29.07 -25.89
N CYS A 335 16.75 28.99 -24.64
CA CYS A 335 16.76 30.13 -23.70
C CYS A 335 17.87 30.07 -22.66
N LYS A 336 18.74 29.04 -22.71
CA LYS A 336 19.88 28.81 -21.79
C LYS A 336 19.46 28.57 -20.33
N TRP A 337 18.17 28.36 -20.06
CA TRP A 337 17.68 28.03 -18.74
C TRP A 337 18.29 26.71 -18.23
N HIS A 338 18.75 26.73 -16.98
CA HIS A 338 19.32 25.56 -16.30
C HIS A 338 18.57 25.33 -14.97
N CYS A 339 18.17 24.09 -14.71
CA CYS A 339 17.53 23.72 -13.45
C CYS A 339 17.69 22.21 -13.19
N ASP A 340 17.31 21.76 -11.99
CA ASP A 340 17.15 20.32 -11.74
C ASP A 340 16.04 19.76 -12.65
N ARG A 341 16.28 18.59 -13.21
CA ARG A 341 15.36 17.98 -14.16
C ARG A 341 14.03 17.58 -13.54
N ASP A 342 14.06 17.08 -12.28
CA ASP A 342 12.87 16.65 -11.57
C ASP A 342 12.05 17.89 -11.15
N ALA A 343 12.74 19.00 -10.78
CA ALA A 343 12.10 20.30 -10.56
C ALA A 343 11.42 20.84 -11.83
N ASN A 344 12.12 20.77 -12.99
CA ASN A 344 11.54 21.16 -14.28
C ASN A 344 10.30 20.31 -14.61
N GLY A 345 10.36 19.00 -14.34
CA GLY A 345 9.23 18.08 -14.54
C GLY A 345 8.03 18.47 -13.68
N ALA A 346 8.23 18.65 -12.39
CA ALA A 346 7.17 19.04 -11.45
C ALA A 346 6.53 20.38 -11.86
N ARG A 347 7.33 21.41 -12.14
CA ARG A 347 6.83 22.70 -12.62
C ARG A 347 6.03 22.57 -13.91
N ASN A 348 6.46 21.78 -14.88
CA ASN A 348 5.75 21.58 -16.12
C ASN A 348 4.43 20.81 -15.95
N ILE A 349 4.31 19.94 -14.95
CA ILE A 349 3.05 19.30 -14.59
C ILE A 349 2.03 20.35 -14.15
N LEU A 350 2.44 21.32 -13.31
CA LEU A 350 1.60 22.43 -12.90
C LEU A 350 1.20 23.30 -14.10
N LEU A 351 2.18 23.77 -14.90
CA LEU A 351 1.93 24.62 -16.05
C LEU A 351 0.96 23.95 -17.06
N ARG A 352 1.17 22.66 -17.32
CA ARG A 352 0.27 21.90 -18.20
C ARG A 352 -1.15 21.79 -17.64
N PHE A 353 -1.29 21.57 -16.35
CA PHE A 353 -2.60 21.55 -15.68
C PHE A 353 -3.30 22.90 -15.83
N LEU A 354 -2.61 24.01 -15.60
CA LEU A 354 -3.14 25.35 -15.75
C LEU A 354 -3.59 25.62 -17.19
N THR A 355 -2.73 25.33 -18.17
CA THR A 355 -3.03 25.51 -19.60
C THR A 355 -4.26 24.69 -20.03
N ASN A 356 -4.33 23.43 -19.62
CA ASN A 356 -5.44 22.55 -20.01
C ASN A 356 -6.80 22.94 -19.38
N ASN A 357 -6.77 23.71 -18.29
CA ASN A 357 -7.98 24.17 -17.59
C ASN A 357 -8.26 25.67 -17.77
N ASN A 358 -7.49 26.37 -18.62
CA ASN A 358 -7.56 27.80 -18.82
C ASN A 358 -7.46 28.62 -17.50
N MET A 359 -6.58 28.15 -16.59
CA MET A 359 -6.34 28.76 -15.28
C MET A 359 -5.04 29.55 -15.28
N ARG A 360 -4.94 30.54 -14.39
CA ARG A 360 -3.71 31.28 -14.10
C ARG A 360 -3.06 30.79 -12.81
N LEU A 361 -1.81 31.17 -12.58
CA LEU A 361 -1.09 30.84 -11.32
C LEU A 361 -1.80 31.42 -10.10
N GLU A 362 -2.32 32.64 -10.21
CA GLU A 362 -3.10 33.33 -9.15
C GLU A 362 -4.35 32.55 -8.72
N ASP A 363 -4.94 31.75 -9.62
CA ASP A 363 -6.14 30.96 -9.34
C ASP A 363 -5.82 29.71 -8.46
N VAL A 364 -4.55 29.36 -8.29
CA VAL A 364 -4.09 28.13 -7.64
C VAL A 364 -3.01 28.35 -6.57
N GLY A 365 -2.55 29.59 -6.38
CA GLY A 365 -1.61 29.99 -5.34
C GLY A 365 -2.28 30.26 -4.00
N SER A 366 -1.47 30.49 -2.98
CA SER A 366 -1.96 30.92 -1.66
C SER A 366 -2.43 32.38 -1.69
N PRO A 367 -3.50 32.74 -0.97
CA PRO A 367 -4.03 34.12 -0.97
C PRO A 367 -3.03 35.19 -0.49
N SER A 368 -1.94 34.79 0.16
CA SER A 368 -0.92 35.67 0.73
C SER A 368 0.29 35.95 -0.19
N ALA A 369 0.37 35.30 -1.35
CA ALA A 369 1.43 35.56 -2.33
C ALA A 369 1.10 36.81 -3.16
N GLY A 370 1.06 37.95 -2.50
CA GLY A 370 1.15 39.26 -3.15
C GLY A 370 2.47 39.34 -3.91
N ALA A 371 2.37 39.52 -5.21
CA ALA A 371 3.40 39.60 -6.21
C ALA A 371 4.77 40.12 -5.72
N SER A 372 5.76 39.24 -5.74
CA SER A 372 7.14 39.68 -6.02
C SER A 372 7.50 39.22 -7.41
N PRO A 373 7.80 40.10 -8.34
CA PRO A 373 8.27 39.72 -9.65
C PRO A 373 9.63 39.05 -9.52
N LEU A 374 9.71 37.81 -10.02
CA LEU A 374 11.00 37.15 -10.19
C LEU A 374 11.84 37.96 -11.18
N GLY A 375 12.88 38.64 -10.66
CA GLY A 375 13.96 39.18 -11.46
C GLY A 375 14.81 38.07 -12.11
#